data_e5372a9117c794a528ca4abc5107ee85
#
_entry.id   e5372a9117c794a528ca4abc5107ee85
#
_cell.length_a   1.000
_cell.length_b   1.000
_cell.length_c   1.000
_cell.angle_alpha   90.00
_cell.angle_beta   90.00
_cell.angle_gamma   90.00
#
_symmetry.space_group_name_H-M   'P 1'
#
loop_
_entity.id
_entity.type
_entity.pdbx_description
1 polymer ?
#
loop_
_entity_poly.entity_id
_entity_poly.type
_entity_poly.pdbx_seq_one_letter_code
_entity_poly.pdbx_strand_id
1 'polypeptide(L)'
;PFSKILVNSTSVINRALAKKKYDISVDELSKALELTSTEIPEEKEMLAEIIKFYNKTADEIMTPRLDMEDIEIKISFREVVDFIIKSGYSRIPVYSETEDNIKGILYIKDLLPYIDKPDTFRWQSLIRPAYFVPETKKIDDLLEEFRTNKIHMAIVVDEFGGTSGIVTMEEMSLISRRRFMYSSTRTWG
;
A
#
# COMPACT_ATOMS: atom_id res chain seq x y z
N PRO A 1 14.81 -52.66 -4.69
CA PRO A 1 13.50 -52.00 -4.40
C PRO A 1 13.62 -50.85 -3.40
N PHE A 2 14.67 -50.78 -2.54
CA PHE A 2 14.82 -49.75 -1.50
C PHE A 2 15.17 -48.35 -1.98
N SER A 3 15.77 -48.21 -3.17
CA SER A 3 16.18 -46.90 -3.70
C SER A 3 15.01 -45.97 -4.13
N LYS A 4 13.86 -46.57 -4.52
CA LYS A 4 12.66 -45.79 -4.90
C LYS A 4 11.93 -45.17 -3.73
N ILE A 5 12.08 -45.67 -2.53
CA ILE A 5 11.45 -45.15 -1.30
C ILE A 5 12.21 -43.91 -0.81
N LEU A 6 13.55 -43.86 -0.95
CA LEU A 6 14.37 -42.73 -0.55
C LEU A 6 14.16 -41.51 -1.45
N VAL A 7 13.94 -41.65 -2.75
CA VAL A 7 13.73 -40.57 -3.70
C VAL A 7 12.35 -39.90 -3.47
N ASN A 8 11.33 -40.67 -3.10
CA ASN A 8 10.01 -40.10 -2.78
C ASN A 8 9.96 -39.34 -1.45
N SER A 9 10.75 -39.77 -0.44
CA SER A 9 10.80 -39.04 0.83
C SER A 9 11.47 -37.69 0.73
N THR A 10 12.52 -37.54 -0.11
CA THR A 10 13.20 -36.26 -0.37
C THR A 10 12.28 -35.28 -1.09
N SER A 11 11.41 -35.73 -2.00
CA SER A 11 10.47 -34.85 -2.70
C SER A 11 9.36 -34.34 -1.79
N VAL A 12 8.91 -35.13 -0.81
CA VAL A 12 7.92 -34.73 0.19
C VAL A 12 8.54 -33.74 1.20
N ILE A 13 9.78 -33.98 1.61
CA ILE A 13 10.52 -33.08 2.52
C ILE A 13 10.82 -31.75 1.82
N ASN A 14 11.27 -31.76 0.56
CA ASN A 14 11.48 -30.54 -0.21
C ASN A 14 10.17 -29.79 -0.50
N ARG A 15 9.04 -30.48 -0.66
CA ARG A 15 7.72 -29.86 -0.83
C ARG A 15 7.17 -29.28 0.48
N ALA A 16 7.50 -29.89 1.62
CA ALA A 16 7.16 -29.36 2.95
C ALA A 16 8.06 -28.18 3.33
N LEU A 17 9.36 -28.22 2.98
CA LEU A 17 10.30 -27.11 3.18
C LEU A 17 10.04 -25.94 2.21
N ALA A 18 9.66 -26.20 0.97
CA ALA A 18 9.28 -25.15 0.01
C ALA A 18 7.95 -24.47 0.36
N LYS A 19 7.10 -25.10 1.20
CA LYS A 19 5.84 -24.53 1.69
C LYS A 19 5.99 -23.70 2.97
N LYS A 20 7.13 -23.78 3.67
CA LYS A 20 7.55 -22.80 4.65
C LYS A 20 8.29 -21.68 3.90
N LYS A 21 7.56 -20.79 3.22
CA LYS A 21 7.99 -19.41 3.09
C LYS A 21 8.30 -18.96 4.52
N TYR A 22 9.57 -18.65 4.77
CA TYR A 22 9.96 -17.92 5.96
C TYR A 22 9.37 -16.51 5.85
N ASP A 23 8.08 -16.35 6.18
CA ASP A 23 7.55 -15.09 6.65
C ASP A 23 8.14 -14.93 8.05
N ILE A 24 9.36 -14.41 8.10
CA ILE A 24 9.94 -13.92 9.35
C ILE A 24 9.04 -12.74 9.73
N SER A 25 8.22 -12.91 10.75
CA SER A 25 7.37 -11.84 11.25
C SER A 25 8.26 -10.70 11.75
N VAL A 26 7.78 -9.47 11.63
CA VAL A 26 8.48 -8.28 12.13
C VAL A 26 8.84 -8.44 13.62
N ASP A 27 8.00 -9.15 14.39
CA ASP A 27 8.25 -9.50 15.79
C ASP A 27 9.41 -10.47 15.99
N GLU A 28 9.57 -11.45 15.10
CA GLU A 28 10.74 -12.38 15.14
C GLU A 28 12.02 -11.66 14.76
N LEU A 29 11.95 -10.74 13.81
CA LEU A 29 13.09 -9.90 13.41
C LEU A 29 13.50 -8.95 14.55
N SER A 30 12.54 -8.36 15.27
CA SER A 30 12.78 -7.52 16.45
C SER A 30 13.50 -8.30 17.55
N LYS A 31 13.02 -9.50 17.88
CA LYS A 31 13.65 -10.38 18.87
C LYS A 31 15.06 -10.82 18.45
N ALA A 32 15.25 -11.14 17.17
CA ALA A 32 16.55 -11.49 16.63
C ALA A 32 17.55 -10.32 16.74
N LEU A 33 17.10 -9.09 16.49
CA LEU A 33 17.91 -7.88 16.61
C LEU A 33 18.34 -7.59 18.06
N GLU A 34 17.46 -7.84 19.04
CA GLU A 34 17.77 -7.70 20.47
C GLU A 34 18.80 -8.73 20.94
N LEU A 35 18.75 -9.95 20.38
CA LEU A 35 19.63 -11.06 20.76
C LEU A 35 20.98 -11.04 20.03
N THR A 36 21.10 -10.29 18.93
CA THR A 36 22.32 -10.27 18.12
C THR A 36 23.25 -9.16 18.59
N SER A 37 24.39 -9.54 19.17
CA SER A 37 25.54 -8.64 19.38
C SER A 37 26.26 -8.43 18.04
N THR A 38 25.63 -7.68 17.12
CA THR A 38 26.23 -7.38 15.82
C THR A 38 27.31 -6.33 15.97
N GLU A 39 28.49 -6.61 15.45
CA GLU A 39 29.67 -5.71 15.50
C GLU A 39 29.54 -4.48 14.60
N ILE A 40 28.44 -4.35 13.82
CA ILE A 40 28.21 -3.24 12.89
C ILE A 40 27.00 -2.43 13.38
N PRO A 41 27.22 -1.30 14.08
CA PRO A 41 26.16 -0.47 14.64
C PRO A 41 25.17 0.09 13.58
N GLU A 42 25.68 0.42 12.39
CA GLU A 42 24.89 1.00 11.29
C GLU A 42 23.84 0.03 10.72
N GLU A 43 24.19 -1.26 10.56
CA GLU A 43 23.23 -2.28 10.09
C GLU A 43 22.13 -2.52 11.13
N LYS A 44 22.47 -2.46 12.41
CA LYS A 44 21.52 -2.60 13.51
C LYS A 44 20.54 -1.43 13.55
N GLU A 45 21.02 -0.21 13.37
CA GLU A 45 20.19 0.99 13.33
C GLU A 45 19.22 0.93 12.12
N MET A 46 19.71 0.53 10.95
CA MET A 46 18.90 0.37 9.74
C MET A 46 17.79 -0.67 9.92
N LEU A 47 18.11 -1.84 10.49
CA LEU A 47 17.11 -2.88 10.76
C LEU A 47 16.07 -2.41 11.78
N ALA A 48 16.48 -1.69 12.83
CA ALA A 48 15.58 -1.12 13.82
C ALA A 48 14.59 -0.11 13.19
N GLU A 49 15.06 0.73 12.26
CA GLU A 49 14.21 1.69 11.55
C GLU A 49 13.21 0.99 10.58
N ILE A 50 13.62 -0.10 9.94
CA ILE A 50 12.73 -0.92 9.12
C ILE A 50 11.63 -1.53 10.00
N ILE A 51 11.98 -2.16 11.11
CA ILE A 51 11.05 -2.74 12.07
C ILE A 51 10.07 -1.68 12.58
N LYS A 52 10.58 -0.51 12.95
CA LYS A 52 9.76 0.61 13.41
C LYS A 52 8.77 1.10 12.34
N PHE A 53 9.18 1.08 11.07
CA PHE A 53 8.27 1.43 9.97
C PHE A 53 7.13 0.42 9.83
N TYR A 54 7.43 -0.87 9.83
CA TYR A 54 6.41 -1.92 9.68
C TYR A 54 5.43 -1.99 10.86
N ASN A 55 5.84 -1.53 12.05
CA ASN A 55 4.98 -1.45 13.23
C ASN A 55 4.03 -0.24 13.24
N LYS A 56 4.18 0.70 12.29
CA LYS A 56 3.29 1.84 12.17
C LYS A 56 1.88 1.44 11.75
N THR A 57 0.94 2.34 12.04
CA THR A 57 -0.47 2.24 11.66
C THR A 57 -0.79 3.11 10.44
N ALA A 58 -1.95 2.89 9.83
CA ALA A 58 -2.36 3.61 8.63
C ALA A 58 -2.47 5.12 8.87
N ASP A 59 -2.97 5.56 10.01
CA ASP A 59 -3.06 6.97 10.42
C ASP A 59 -1.70 7.67 10.51
N GLU A 60 -0.64 6.94 10.88
CA GLU A 60 0.71 7.50 10.98
C GLU A 60 1.40 7.77 9.63
N ILE A 61 0.88 7.21 8.54
CA ILE A 61 1.51 7.32 7.20
C ILE A 61 0.56 7.79 6.10
N MET A 62 -0.75 7.88 6.37
CA MET A 62 -1.74 8.30 5.39
C MET A 62 -1.50 9.74 4.92
N THR A 63 -1.93 10.05 3.69
CA THR A 63 -2.23 11.41 3.29
C THR A 63 -3.53 11.80 3.99
N PRO A 64 -3.52 12.82 4.89
CA PRO A 64 -4.71 13.23 5.61
C PRO A 64 -5.82 13.72 4.68
N ARG A 65 -7.07 13.65 5.11
CA ARG A 65 -8.25 14.09 4.36
C ARG A 65 -8.11 15.51 3.76
N LEU A 66 -7.54 16.44 4.53
CA LEU A 66 -7.36 17.83 4.09
C LEU A 66 -6.39 17.99 2.91
N ASP A 67 -5.51 17.02 2.70
CA ASP A 67 -4.51 17.00 1.64
C ASP A 67 -4.88 16.01 0.52
N MET A 68 -6.06 15.39 0.60
CA MET A 68 -6.55 14.49 -0.44
C MET A 68 -7.01 15.27 -1.66
N GLU A 69 -6.69 14.74 -2.83
CA GLU A 69 -7.26 15.18 -4.09
C GLU A 69 -8.35 14.17 -4.50
N ASP A 70 -9.60 14.59 -4.42
CA ASP A 70 -10.77 13.78 -4.74
C ASP A 70 -11.75 14.54 -5.64
N ILE A 71 -12.78 13.85 -6.16
CA ILE A 71 -13.78 14.45 -7.02
C ILE A 71 -15.20 14.03 -6.64
N GLU A 72 -16.14 14.96 -6.80
CA GLU A 72 -17.55 14.70 -6.59
C GLU A 72 -18.15 13.95 -7.81
N ILE A 73 -18.95 12.92 -7.55
CA ILE A 73 -19.53 12.01 -8.57
C ILE A 73 -20.42 12.72 -9.59
N LYS A 74 -20.95 13.90 -9.26
CA LYS A 74 -21.91 14.65 -10.09
C LYS A 74 -21.23 15.58 -11.10
N ILE A 75 -19.91 15.79 -11.02
CA ILE A 75 -19.23 16.66 -11.98
C ILE A 75 -19.28 16.09 -13.40
N SER A 76 -19.18 16.97 -14.38
CA SER A 76 -19.22 16.62 -15.80
C SER A 76 -17.95 15.87 -16.22
N PHE A 77 -18.02 15.15 -17.34
CA PHE A 77 -16.87 14.42 -17.86
C PHE A 77 -15.69 15.36 -18.20
N ARG A 78 -15.99 16.55 -18.73
CA ARG A 78 -14.96 17.56 -19.03
C ARG A 78 -14.23 18.02 -17.77
N GLU A 79 -14.97 18.29 -16.69
CA GLU A 79 -14.37 18.67 -15.41
C GLU A 79 -13.46 17.57 -14.85
N VAL A 80 -13.85 16.30 -14.99
CA VAL A 80 -13.00 15.14 -14.61
C VAL A 80 -11.70 15.14 -15.42
N VAL A 81 -11.77 15.33 -16.74
CA VAL A 81 -10.59 15.36 -17.61
C VAL A 81 -9.67 16.53 -17.24
N ASP A 82 -10.24 17.72 -17.03
CA ASP A 82 -9.48 18.91 -16.62
C ASP A 82 -8.80 18.72 -15.26
N PHE A 83 -9.49 18.10 -14.31
CA PHE A 83 -8.95 17.77 -13.00
C PHE A 83 -7.75 16.80 -13.11
N ILE A 84 -7.90 15.74 -13.89
CA ILE A 84 -6.85 14.73 -14.10
C ILE A 84 -5.58 15.37 -14.71
N ILE A 85 -5.75 16.22 -15.70
CA ILE A 85 -4.62 16.89 -16.35
C ILE A 85 -3.88 17.80 -15.37
N LYS A 86 -4.60 18.45 -14.45
CA LYS A 86 -4.00 19.37 -13.47
C LYS A 86 -3.36 18.63 -12.29
N SER A 87 -4.03 17.62 -11.75
CA SER A 87 -3.58 16.92 -10.55
C SER A 87 -2.42 15.95 -10.81
N GLY A 88 -2.38 15.32 -11.98
CA GLY A 88 -1.35 14.33 -12.35
C GLY A 88 -1.42 12.99 -11.60
N TYR A 89 -2.43 12.78 -10.76
CA TYR A 89 -2.59 11.55 -10.00
C TYR A 89 -3.15 10.42 -10.86
N SER A 90 -2.69 9.19 -10.62
CA SER A 90 -3.14 8.01 -11.36
C SER A 90 -4.44 7.41 -10.83
N ARG A 91 -4.82 7.72 -9.60
CA ARG A 91 -6.02 7.20 -8.91
C ARG A 91 -6.61 8.32 -8.08
N ILE A 92 -7.91 8.51 -8.21
CA ILE A 92 -8.63 9.62 -7.60
C ILE A 92 -9.84 9.05 -6.87
N PRO A 93 -9.97 9.28 -5.55
CA PRO A 93 -11.17 8.99 -4.80
C PRO A 93 -12.37 9.75 -5.37
N VAL A 94 -13.51 9.08 -5.44
CA VAL A 94 -14.78 9.68 -5.90
C VAL A 94 -15.77 9.64 -4.76
N TYR A 95 -16.28 10.78 -4.36
CA TYR A 95 -17.27 10.90 -3.30
C TYR A 95 -18.64 11.36 -3.80
N SER A 96 -19.66 11.28 -2.97
CA SER A 96 -21.00 11.81 -3.23
C SER A 96 -21.47 12.63 -2.05
N GLU A 97 -21.79 13.89 -2.31
CA GLU A 97 -22.28 14.88 -1.33
C GLU A 97 -21.27 15.31 -0.28
N THR A 98 -20.64 14.37 0.39
CA THR A 98 -19.58 14.61 1.37
C THR A 98 -18.42 13.66 1.14
N GLU A 99 -17.21 14.09 1.47
CA GLU A 99 -15.98 13.29 1.37
C GLU A 99 -15.99 12.05 2.29
N ASP A 100 -16.91 11.96 3.25
CA ASP A 100 -17.14 10.75 4.04
C ASP A 100 -17.86 9.66 3.26
N ASN A 101 -18.53 10.03 2.17
CA ASN A 101 -19.32 9.11 1.36
C ASN A 101 -18.57 8.73 0.07
N ILE A 102 -17.44 8.05 0.24
CA ILE A 102 -16.63 7.58 -0.90
C ILE A 102 -17.37 6.48 -1.67
N LYS A 103 -17.56 6.72 -2.97
CA LYS A 103 -18.24 5.78 -3.90
C LYS A 103 -17.28 4.80 -4.56
N GLY A 104 -16.00 5.14 -4.62
CA GLY A 104 -14.98 4.30 -5.21
C GLY A 104 -13.75 5.09 -5.65
N ILE A 105 -12.93 4.47 -6.50
CA ILE A 105 -11.70 5.04 -7.04
C ILE A 105 -11.80 5.08 -8.56
N LEU A 106 -11.53 6.26 -9.13
CA LEU A 106 -11.36 6.43 -10.57
C LEU A 106 -9.89 6.20 -10.93
N TYR A 107 -9.64 5.27 -11.84
CA TYR A 107 -8.31 5.00 -12.37
C TYR A 107 -8.14 5.74 -13.71
N ILE A 108 -7.15 6.61 -13.83
CA ILE A 108 -6.91 7.36 -15.06
C ILE A 108 -6.73 6.44 -16.26
N LYS A 109 -6.03 5.32 -16.11
CA LYS A 109 -5.82 4.34 -17.18
C LYS A 109 -7.13 3.80 -17.79
N ASP A 110 -8.20 3.72 -16.98
CA ASP A 110 -9.50 3.23 -17.46
C ASP A 110 -10.26 4.33 -18.21
N LEU A 111 -9.94 5.59 -17.95
CA LEU A 111 -10.56 6.73 -18.59
C LEU A 111 -9.87 7.12 -19.92
N LEU A 112 -8.56 6.85 -20.06
CA LEU A 112 -7.79 7.21 -21.26
C LEU A 112 -8.44 6.79 -22.59
N PRO A 113 -9.04 5.59 -22.74
CA PRO A 113 -9.69 5.18 -23.98
C PRO A 113 -10.92 6.03 -24.36
N TYR A 114 -11.42 6.84 -23.43
CA TYR A 114 -12.65 7.61 -23.56
C TYR A 114 -12.42 9.13 -23.57
N ILE A 115 -11.16 9.58 -23.56
CA ILE A 115 -10.82 11.01 -23.40
C ILE A 115 -11.44 11.93 -24.46
N ASP A 116 -11.67 11.40 -25.68
CA ASP A 116 -12.29 12.13 -26.79
C ASP A 116 -13.83 12.04 -26.80
N LYS A 117 -14.44 11.41 -25.79
CA LYS A 117 -15.89 11.31 -25.71
C LYS A 117 -16.51 12.67 -25.35
N PRO A 118 -17.76 12.90 -25.79
CA PRO A 118 -18.49 14.11 -25.44
C PRO A 118 -18.77 14.18 -23.94
N ASP A 119 -19.09 15.35 -23.44
CA ASP A 119 -19.35 15.63 -22.03
C ASP A 119 -20.54 14.84 -21.45
N THR A 120 -21.39 14.31 -22.31
CA THR A 120 -22.50 13.40 -21.95
C THR A 120 -22.05 11.98 -21.60
N PHE A 121 -20.75 11.68 -21.72
CA PHE A 121 -20.21 10.37 -21.37
C PHE A 121 -20.36 10.08 -19.87
N ARG A 122 -20.91 8.90 -19.55
CA ARG A 122 -21.17 8.48 -18.17
C ARG A 122 -19.91 7.85 -17.56
N TRP A 123 -18.94 8.69 -17.20
CA TRP A 123 -17.66 8.30 -16.61
C TRP A 123 -17.80 7.54 -15.28
N GLN A 124 -18.93 7.74 -14.59
CA GLN A 124 -19.25 7.05 -13.31
C GLN A 124 -19.23 5.52 -13.45
N SER A 125 -19.46 4.99 -14.64
CA SER A 125 -19.38 3.55 -14.93
C SER A 125 -17.96 2.97 -14.84
N LEU A 126 -16.93 3.83 -14.81
CA LEU A 126 -15.52 3.46 -14.71
C LEU A 126 -15.02 3.43 -13.25
N ILE A 127 -15.84 3.88 -12.30
CA ILE A 127 -15.48 3.89 -10.87
C ILE A 127 -15.36 2.45 -10.38
N ARG A 128 -14.20 2.14 -9.77
CA ARG A 128 -13.95 0.85 -9.14
C ARG A 128 -14.27 0.91 -7.65
N PRO A 129 -14.67 -0.22 -7.02
CA PRO A 129 -14.87 -0.27 -5.59
C PRO A 129 -13.62 0.20 -4.83
N ALA A 130 -13.82 1.03 -3.80
CA ALA A 130 -12.75 1.42 -2.88
C ALA A 130 -12.46 0.29 -1.88
N TYR A 131 -11.23 0.23 -1.43
CA TYR A 131 -10.79 -0.63 -0.33
C TYR A 131 -10.68 0.23 0.92
N PHE A 132 -11.39 -0.16 1.99
CA PHE A 132 -11.43 0.59 3.23
C PHE A 132 -10.64 -0.13 4.32
N VAL A 133 -9.89 0.65 5.11
CA VAL A 133 -9.12 0.15 6.25
C VAL A 133 -9.29 1.07 7.45
N PRO A 134 -9.29 0.57 8.68
CA PRO A 134 -9.31 1.41 9.87
C PRO A 134 -7.95 2.12 10.06
N GLU A 135 -7.96 3.24 10.76
CA GLU A 135 -6.77 4.01 11.15
C GLU A 135 -5.71 3.16 11.85
N THR A 136 -6.14 2.21 12.66
CA THR A 136 -5.28 1.31 13.44
C THR A 136 -4.68 0.15 12.62
N LYS A 137 -4.96 0.07 11.31
CA LYS A 137 -4.43 -1.00 10.44
C LYS A 137 -2.91 -0.92 10.37
N LYS A 138 -2.22 -1.99 10.70
CA LYS A 138 -0.76 -2.07 10.62
C LYS A 138 -0.27 -2.08 9.17
N ILE A 139 0.88 -1.46 8.94
CA ILE A 139 1.45 -1.29 7.61
C ILE A 139 1.93 -2.59 7.00
N ASP A 140 2.50 -3.51 7.79
CA ASP A 140 2.89 -4.85 7.33
C ASP A 140 1.69 -5.62 6.77
N ASP A 141 0.59 -5.70 7.54
CA ASP A 141 -0.67 -6.32 7.10
C ASP A 141 -1.23 -5.65 5.84
N LEU A 142 -1.20 -4.31 5.80
CA LEU A 142 -1.73 -3.54 4.68
C LEU A 142 -0.92 -3.79 3.40
N LEU A 143 0.40 -3.88 3.51
CA LEU A 143 1.29 -4.22 2.40
C LEU A 143 1.03 -5.63 1.84
N GLU A 144 0.80 -6.60 2.73
CA GLU A 144 0.47 -7.96 2.33
C GLU A 144 -0.89 -8.00 1.61
N GLU A 145 -1.91 -7.30 2.13
CA GLU A 145 -3.22 -7.19 1.50
C GLU A 145 -3.15 -6.49 0.14
N PHE A 146 -2.38 -5.41 0.01
CA PHE A 146 -2.18 -4.72 -1.26
C PHE A 146 -1.56 -5.63 -2.32
N ARG A 147 -0.54 -6.41 -1.95
CA ARG A 147 0.10 -7.38 -2.86
C ARG A 147 -0.84 -8.51 -3.25
N THR A 148 -1.51 -9.10 -2.26
CA THR A 148 -2.38 -10.28 -2.47
C THR A 148 -3.60 -9.92 -3.31
N ASN A 149 -4.25 -8.79 -3.02
CA ASN A 149 -5.48 -8.35 -3.66
C ASN A 149 -5.23 -7.42 -4.87
N LYS A 150 -3.95 -7.11 -5.19
CA LYS A 150 -3.55 -6.19 -6.26
C LYS A 150 -4.19 -4.80 -6.11
N ILE A 151 -4.28 -4.36 -4.87
CA ILE A 151 -4.77 -3.04 -4.48
C ILE A 151 -3.59 -2.06 -4.45
N HIS A 152 -3.82 -0.81 -4.80
CA HIS A 152 -2.79 0.23 -4.82
C HIS A 152 -3.16 1.47 -4.01
N MET A 153 -4.39 1.54 -3.52
CA MET A 153 -4.90 2.64 -2.71
C MET A 153 -5.98 2.11 -1.77
N ALA A 154 -5.93 2.53 -0.52
CA ALA A 154 -6.97 2.29 0.49
C ALA A 154 -7.48 3.63 1.04
N ILE A 155 -8.77 3.68 1.33
CA ILE A 155 -9.40 4.76 2.08
C ILE A 155 -9.26 4.41 3.57
N VAL A 156 -8.69 5.31 4.34
CA VAL A 156 -8.58 5.16 5.80
C VAL A 156 -9.81 5.76 6.44
N VAL A 157 -10.43 5.01 7.34
CA VAL A 157 -11.66 5.42 8.02
C VAL A 157 -11.49 5.39 9.54
N ASP A 158 -12.14 6.34 10.20
CA ASP A 158 -12.23 6.43 11.66
C ASP A 158 -13.25 5.42 12.24
N GLU A 159 -13.39 5.41 13.55
CA GLU A 159 -14.35 4.54 14.29
C GLU A 159 -15.82 4.86 14.00
N PHE A 160 -16.13 6.02 13.44
CA PHE A 160 -17.48 6.45 13.08
C PHE A 160 -17.79 6.21 11.60
N GLY A 161 -16.81 5.73 10.83
CA GLY A 161 -16.91 5.50 9.38
C GLY A 161 -16.66 6.75 8.54
N GLY A 162 -16.16 7.84 9.13
CA GLY A 162 -15.70 9.03 8.42
C GLY A 162 -14.37 8.78 7.71
N THR A 163 -14.14 9.50 6.62
CA THR A 163 -12.87 9.41 5.87
C THR A 163 -11.79 10.22 6.58
N SER A 164 -10.74 9.55 7.06
CA SER A 164 -9.57 10.17 7.69
C SER A 164 -8.48 10.53 6.68
N GLY A 165 -8.35 9.73 5.61
CA GLY A 165 -7.32 9.95 4.61
C GLY A 165 -7.22 8.79 3.61
N ILE A 166 -6.10 8.73 2.91
CA ILE A 166 -5.75 7.64 1.99
C ILE A 166 -4.35 7.11 2.26
N VAL A 167 -4.14 5.82 1.97
CA VAL A 167 -2.80 5.22 1.90
C VAL A 167 -2.60 4.62 0.53
N THR A 168 -1.44 4.88 -0.09
CA THR A 168 -1.10 4.34 -1.40
C THR A 168 0.14 3.44 -1.34
N MET A 169 0.24 2.49 -2.27
CA MET A 169 1.41 1.62 -2.41
C MET A 169 2.68 2.45 -2.70
N GLU A 170 2.52 3.52 -3.46
CA GLU A 170 3.60 4.43 -3.83
C GLU A 170 4.17 5.15 -2.59
N GLU A 171 3.32 5.67 -1.71
CA GLU A 171 3.74 6.34 -0.45
C GLU A 171 4.47 5.36 0.46
N MET A 172 3.92 4.17 0.66
CA MET A 172 4.57 3.12 1.46
C MET A 172 5.97 2.77 0.91
N SER A 173 6.11 2.69 -0.41
CA SER A 173 7.39 2.41 -1.06
C SER A 173 8.37 3.58 -0.99
N LEU A 174 7.90 4.83 -1.05
CA LEU A 174 8.72 6.04 -0.93
C LEU A 174 9.26 6.25 0.49
N ILE A 175 8.43 6.01 1.51
CA ILE A 175 8.86 6.09 2.91
C ILE A 175 9.93 5.04 3.17
N SER A 176 9.76 3.83 2.66
CA SER A 176 10.76 2.77 2.71
C SER A 176 12.07 3.18 2.02
N ARG A 177 12.02 3.82 0.84
CA ARG A 177 13.21 4.26 0.08
C ARG A 177 13.89 5.51 0.67
N ARG A 178 13.14 6.53 1.10
CA ARG A 178 13.71 7.76 1.65
C ARG A 178 14.54 7.51 2.90
N ARG A 179 14.11 6.61 3.77
CA ARG A 179 14.89 6.22 4.96
C ARG A 179 16.15 5.45 4.60
N PHE A 180 16.12 4.63 3.56
CA PHE A 180 17.30 3.92 3.05
C PHE A 180 18.38 4.88 2.54
N MET A 181 18.02 5.99 1.90
CA MET A 181 18.98 6.98 1.40
C MET A 181 19.56 7.89 2.49
N TYR A 182 18.81 8.21 3.55
CA TYR A 182 19.31 9.07 4.63
C TYR A 182 20.35 8.41 5.53
N SER A 183 20.35 7.08 5.65
CA SER A 183 21.37 6.35 6.38
C SER A 183 22.70 6.28 5.61
N SER A 184 22.67 6.27 4.28
CA SER A 184 23.87 6.17 3.42
C SER A 184 24.60 7.51 3.19
N THR A 185 23.98 8.67 3.49
CA THR A 185 24.58 9.99 3.27
C THR A 185 25.31 10.56 4.48
N ARG A 186 25.28 9.91 5.65
CA ARG A 186 26.04 10.34 6.83
C ARG A 186 27.48 9.85 6.88
N THR A 187 27.94 9.08 5.93
CA THR A 187 29.28 8.46 5.94
C THR A 187 30.35 9.21 5.12
N TRP A 188 30.08 10.45 4.68
CA TRP A 188 31.09 11.30 4.02
C TRP A 188 31.13 12.69 4.67
N GLY A 189 31.74 12.75 5.85
CA GLY A 189 32.06 13.98 6.55
C GLY A 189 33.21 13.72 7.54
#